data_46a73a7224df032bfb459da5a8430ed0
#
_entry.id   46a73a7224df032bfb459da5a8430ed0
#
_cell.length_a   1.000
_cell.length_b   1.000
_cell.length_c   1.000
_cell.angle_alpha   90.00
_cell.angle_beta   90.00
_cell.angle_gamma   90.00
#
_symmetry.space_group_name_H-M   'P 1'
#
loop_
_entity.id
_entity.type
_entity.pdbx_description
1 polymer ?
#
loop_
_entity_poly.entity_id
_entity_poly.type
_entity_poly.pdbx_seq_one_letter_code
_entity_poly.pdbx_strand_id
1 'polypeptide(L)'
;MKNRLEKILLLTAVICVFTSCGGQKEEKMQKFTLDGRAQGTYYHIVYYNFSDEVAKKKNLPTESQIKAGIDSIFNAIDASLSLWNPQSILSKVNRNETVLLDKIFIENFEASQRYSKLTDGYFDVTVCPLVQAYGFGNEKKQMPDAQQTDSIMQFVGFEKVRINGNKIEKDFPQIRLDFNAIAQGYTADKVSEYFKSRNINSHIVDIGGEVFAADKKPDGQKWRVAIEEPSDSLDAPREYNSF
;
A
#
# COMPACT_ATOMS: atom_id res chain seq x y z
N MET A 1 63.37 -28.39 37.44
CA MET A 1 62.93 -28.33 35.98
C MET A 1 61.47 -28.63 35.79
N LYS A 2 60.89 -29.61 36.53
CA LYS A 2 59.45 -29.96 36.39
C LYS A 2 58.46 -28.78 36.62
N ASN A 3 58.68 -27.97 37.65
CA ASN A 3 57.82 -26.82 38.00
C ASN A 3 57.84 -25.64 36.99
N ARG A 4 58.83 -25.54 36.13
CA ARG A 4 58.90 -24.52 35.09
C ARG A 4 58.09 -24.92 33.83
N LEU A 5 58.09 -26.22 33.49
CA LEU A 5 57.31 -26.74 32.37
C LEU A 5 55.79 -26.64 32.65
N GLU A 6 55.36 -26.98 33.90
CA GLU A 6 53.95 -26.91 34.26
C GLU A 6 53.42 -25.45 34.23
N LYS A 7 54.22 -24.47 34.67
CA LYS A 7 53.86 -23.05 34.60
C LYS A 7 53.79 -22.50 33.15
N ILE A 8 54.65 -23.03 32.24
CA ILE A 8 54.62 -22.65 30.82
C ILE A 8 53.41 -23.31 30.14
N LEU A 9 53.05 -24.56 30.46
CA LEU A 9 51.85 -25.23 29.94
C LEU A 9 50.55 -24.54 30.44
N LEU A 10 50.52 -24.07 31.71
CA LEU A 10 49.36 -23.33 32.21
C LEU A 10 49.21 -21.94 31.56
N LEU A 11 50.33 -21.27 31.24
CA LEU A 11 50.32 -19.97 30.60
C LEU A 11 49.87 -20.04 29.14
N THR A 12 50.26 -21.11 28.40
CA THR A 12 49.82 -21.37 27.04
C THR A 12 48.35 -21.78 26.96
N ALA A 13 47.83 -22.54 27.94
CA ALA A 13 46.43 -22.91 28.01
C ALA A 13 45.51 -21.67 28.27
N VAL A 14 45.98 -20.72 29.08
CA VAL A 14 45.22 -19.45 29.36
C VAL A 14 45.22 -18.52 28.15
N ILE A 15 46.28 -18.48 27.35
CA ILE A 15 46.34 -17.65 26.14
C ILE A 15 45.42 -18.21 25.04
N CYS A 16 45.26 -19.53 24.93
CA CYS A 16 44.33 -20.11 23.94
C CYS A 16 42.83 -19.87 24.24
N VAL A 17 42.46 -19.54 25.49
CA VAL A 17 41.06 -19.28 25.85
C VAL A 17 40.64 -17.83 25.48
N PHE A 18 41.59 -16.89 25.34
CA PHE A 18 41.30 -15.50 25.00
C PHE A 18 41.28 -15.21 23.50
N THR A 19 41.67 -16.13 22.63
CA THR A 19 41.61 -15.91 21.16
C THR A 19 40.35 -16.44 20.51
N SER A 20 39.40 -16.99 21.27
CA SER A 20 38.11 -17.48 20.72
C SER A 20 36.95 -16.51 20.85
N CYS A 21 37.19 -15.25 21.20
CA CYS A 21 36.21 -14.17 20.97
C CYS A 21 36.35 -13.70 19.52
N GLY A 22 35.99 -14.53 18.58
CA GLY A 22 35.54 -14.08 17.27
C GLY A 22 34.32 -13.19 17.49
N GLY A 23 34.51 -11.87 17.47
CA GLY A 23 33.42 -10.92 17.59
C GLY A 23 32.37 -11.30 16.57
N GLN A 24 31.25 -11.84 17.00
CA GLN A 24 30.07 -11.94 16.16
C GLN A 24 29.81 -10.52 15.67
N LYS A 25 30.04 -10.30 14.38
CA LYS A 25 29.69 -9.05 13.73
C LYS A 25 28.20 -8.86 13.98
N GLU A 26 27.85 -7.86 14.77
CA GLU A 26 26.46 -7.56 15.09
C GLU A 26 25.72 -7.38 13.76
N GLU A 27 24.81 -8.31 13.47
CA GLU A 27 24.02 -8.28 12.23
C GLU A 27 23.02 -7.14 12.32
N LYS A 28 23.34 -6.01 11.66
CA LYS A 28 22.49 -4.80 11.69
C LYS A 28 21.48 -4.84 10.56
N MET A 29 20.27 -4.38 10.87
CA MET A 29 19.27 -4.10 9.86
C MET A 29 19.75 -2.97 8.94
N GLN A 30 19.42 -3.09 7.67
CA GLN A 30 19.73 -2.12 6.62
C GLN A 30 18.42 -1.50 6.12
N LYS A 31 18.52 -0.29 5.62
CA LYS A 31 17.41 0.41 4.96
C LYS A 31 17.31 -0.08 3.51
N PHE A 32 16.11 -0.48 3.11
CA PHE A 32 15.74 -0.79 1.73
C PHE A 32 14.70 0.22 1.25
N THR A 33 14.71 0.51 -0.05
CA THR A 33 13.77 1.42 -0.68
C THR A 33 13.27 0.78 -1.98
N LEU A 34 11.96 0.79 -2.17
CA LEU A 34 11.31 0.35 -3.40
C LEU A 34 10.50 1.51 -3.95
N ASP A 35 10.79 1.88 -5.18
CA ASP A 35 10.12 2.96 -5.92
C ASP A 35 9.52 2.40 -7.20
N GLY A 36 8.39 2.93 -7.63
CA GLY A 36 7.76 2.53 -8.88
C GLY A 36 6.41 3.16 -9.12
N ARG A 37 5.65 2.53 -10.01
CA ARG A 37 4.29 2.95 -10.36
C ARG A 37 3.30 1.82 -10.11
N ALA A 38 2.16 2.17 -9.51
CA ALA A 38 1.01 1.30 -9.32
C ALA A 38 -0.27 2.13 -9.32
N GLN A 39 -1.39 1.58 -9.75
CA GLN A 39 -2.72 2.22 -9.68
C GLN A 39 -2.78 3.63 -10.31
N GLY A 40 -2.04 3.84 -11.40
CA GLY A 40 -2.01 5.13 -12.10
C GLY A 40 -1.16 6.21 -11.44
N THR A 41 -0.51 5.92 -10.31
CA THR A 41 0.33 6.84 -9.55
C THR A 41 1.70 6.24 -9.26
N TYR A 42 2.52 6.90 -8.45
CA TYR A 42 3.79 6.39 -7.93
C TYR A 42 3.60 5.72 -6.58
N TYR A 43 4.58 4.90 -6.19
CA TYR A 43 4.74 4.45 -4.82
C TYR A 43 6.18 4.66 -4.35
N HIS A 44 6.33 4.89 -3.05
CA HIS A 44 7.61 4.97 -2.34
C HIS A 44 7.51 4.17 -1.05
N ILE A 45 8.29 3.10 -0.94
CA ILE A 45 8.25 2.19 0.20
C ILE A 45 9.64 2.11 0.80
N VAL A 46 9.75 2.38 2.09
CA VAL A 46 10.99 2.20 2.86
C VAL A 46 10.76 1.19 3.96
N TYR A 47 11.66 0.23 4.09
CA TYR A 47 11.62 -0.77 5.16
C TYR A 47 13.02 -1.12 5.64
N TYR A 48 13.09 -1.70 6.84
CA TYR A 48 14.33 -2.20 7.41
C TYR A 48 14.30 -3.72 7.48
N ASN A 49 15.35 -4.33 6.94
CA ASN A 49 15.57 -5.78 6.95
C ASN A 49 17.06 -6.06 7.06
N PHE A 50 17.43 -7.30 7.25
CA PHE A 50 18.81 -7.76 7.13
C PHE A 50 19.21 -7.86 5.66
N SER A 51 20.54 -7.89 5.39
CA SER A 51 21.02 -8.24 4.05
C SER A 51 20.50 -9.61 3.62
N ASP A 52 20.41 -9.88 2.33
CA ASP A 52 19.86 -11.13 1.79
C ASP A 52 20.54 -12.38 2.35
N GLU A 53 21.87 -12.32 2.59
CA GLU A 53 22.60 -13.42 3.17
C GLU A 53 22.15 -13.72 4.61
N VAL A 54 21.99 -12.69 5.42
CA VAL A 54 21.56 -12.82 6.82
C VAL A 54 20.07 -13.14 6.88
N ALA A 55 19.26 -12.54 6.02
CA ALA A 55 17.82 -12.80 5.93
C ALA A 55 17.57 -14.31 5.64
N LYS A 56 18.30 -14.90 4.70
CA LYS A 56 18.21 -16.35 4.42
C LYS A 56 18.57 -17.20 5.64
N LYS A 57 19.63 -16.85 6.37
CA LYS A 57 20.04 -17.58 7.59
C LYS A 57 18.97 -17.48 8.70
N LYS A 58 18.24 -16.36 8.76
CA LYS A 58 17.18 -16.12 9.75
C LYS A 58 15.78 -16.56 9.27
N ASN A 59 15.69 -17.18 8.11
CA ASN A 59 14.43 -17.55 7.46
C ASN A 59 13.48 -16.34 7.26
N LEU A 60 14.08 -15.18 6.95
CA LEU A 60 13.39 -13.98 6.56
C LEU A 60 13.39 -13.82 5.02
N PRO A 61 12.44 -13.08 4.43
CA PRO A 61 12.43 -12.89 3.00
C PRO A 61 13.60 -11.99 2.53
N THR A 62 14.12 -12.29 1.36
CA THR A 62 15.08 -11.45 0.63
C THR A 62 14.40 -10.25 0.01
N GLU A 63 15.18 -9.24 -0.42
CA GLU A 63 14.65 -8.06 -1.12
C GLU A 63 13.80 -8.44 -2.35
N SER A 64 14.28 -9.40 -3.17
CA SER A 64 13.55 -9.86 -4.35
C SER A 64 12.23 -10.55 -4.01
N GLN A 65 12.18 -11.30 -2.92
CA GLN A 65 10.94 -11.93 -2.45
C GLN A 65 9.95 -10.90 -1.90
N ILE A 66 10.44 -9.86 -1.21
CA ILE A 66 9.61 -8.74 -0.75
C ILE A 66 9.00 -8.03 -1.94
N LYS A 67 9.83 -7.65 -2.93
CA LYS A 67 9.33 -6.98 -4.14
C LYS A 67 8.28 -7.82 -4.86
N ALA A 68 8.53 -9.10 -5.08
CA ALA A 68 7.58 -9.98 -5.74
C ALA A 68 6.24 -10.09 -4.98
N GLY A 69 6.29 -10.12 -3.65
CA GLY A 69 5.08 -10.10 -2.82
C GLY A 69 4.27 -8.81 -2.96
N ILE A 70 4.95 -7.65 -2.98
CA ILE A 70 4.32 -6.34 -3.18
C ILE A 70 3.72 -6.23 -4.59
N ASP A 71 4.47 -6.64 -5.63
CA ASP A 71 3.97 -6.68 -7.01
C ASP A 71 2.71 -7.56 -7.14
N SER A 72 2.67 -8.69 -6.42
CA SER A 72 1.48 -9.57 -6.37
C SER A 72 0.27 -8.87 -5.75
N ILE A 73 0.47 -8.07 -4.68
CA ILE A 73 -0.59 -7.28 -4.05
C ILE A 73 -1.12 -6.24 -5.03
N PHE A 74 -0.24 -5.48 -5.69
CA PHE A 74 -0.64 -4.48 -6.68
C PHE A 74 -1.44 -5.10 -7.83
N ASN A 75 -0.99 -6.23 -8.36
CA ASN A 75 -1.68 -6.95 -9.43
C ASN A 75 -3.06 -7.47 -8.99
N ALA A 76 -3.19 -7.98 -7.77
CA ALA A 76 -4.47 -8.44 -7.24
C ALA A 76 -5.47 -7.28 -7.09
N ILE A 77 -5.01 -6.13 -6.58
CA ILE A 77 -5.86 -4.94 -6.43
C ILE A 77 -6.25 -4.38 -7.80
N ASP A 78 -5.33 -4.32 -8.78
CA ASP A 78 -5.65 -3.90 -10.14
C ASP A 78 -6.69 -4.82 -10.79
N ALA A 79 -6.55 -6.12 -10.66
CA ALA A 79 -7.50 -7.10 -11.18
C ALA A 79 -8.89 -6.97 -10.54
N SER A 80 -8.98 -6.47 -9.32
CA SER A 80 -10.24 -6.26 -8.60
C SER A 80 -10.85 -4.88 -8.86
N LEU A 81 -10.08 -3.80 -8.63
CA LEU A 81 -10.60 -2.43 -8.44
C LEU A 81 -10.26 -1.45 -9.57
N SER A 82 -9.47 -1.81 -10.57
CA SER A 82 -9.05 -0.87 -11.61
C SER A 82 -10.21 -0.48 -12.53
N LEU A 83 -10.40 0.83 -12.75
CA LEU A 83 -11.28 1.37 -13.80
C LEU A 83 -10.66 1.27 -15.20
N TRP A 84 -9.33 1.15 -15.27
CA TRP A 84 -8.55 1.15 -16.51
C TRP A 84 -8.30 -0.25 -17.07
N ASN A 85 -8.35 -1.27 -16.21
CA ASN A 85 -8.26 -2.66 -16.60
C ASN A 85 -9.65 -3.18 -16.98
N PRO A 86 -9.95 -3.41 -18.29
CA PRO A 86 -11.27 -3.84 -18.71
C PRO A 86 -11.65 -5.23 -18.19
N GLN A 87 -10.68 -6.01 -17.72
CA GLN A 87 -10.90 -7.33 -17.14
C GLN A 87 -11.09 -7.33 -15.63
N SER A 88 -10.90 -6.17 -14.96
CA SER A 88 -11.13 -6.06 -13.52
C SER A 88 -12.58 -6.36 -13.15
N ILE A 89 -12.78 -6.76 -11.90
CA ILE A 89 -14.13 -6.97 -11.35
C ILE A 89 -14.93 -5.67 -11.40
N LEU A 90 -14.33 -4.55 -11.00
CA LEU A 90 -14.96 -3.23 -11.02
C LEU A 90 -15.43 -2.83 -12.43
N SER A 91 -14.58 -2.99 -13.43
CA SER A 91 -14.93 -2.67 -14.82
C SER A 91 -16.09 -3.53 -15.34
N LYS A 92 -16.12 -4.82 -15.00
CA LYS A 92 -17.22 -5.74 -15.32
C LYS A 92 -18.52 -5.32 -14.61
N VAL A 93 -18.46 -5.05 -13.31
CA VAL A 93 -19.60 -4.53 -12.53
C VAL A 93 -20.14 -3.24 -13.17
N ASN A 94 -19.27 -2.33 -13.58
CA ASN A 94 -19.67 -1.07 -14.20
C ASN A 94 -20.30 -1.25 -15.58
N ARG A 95 -19.99 -2.31 -16.31
CA ARG A 95 -20.66 -2.71 -17.55
C ARG A 95 -21.90 -3.59 -17.35
N ASN A 96 -22.32 -3.80 -16.09
CA ASN A 96 -23.44 -4.67 -15.70
C ASN A 96 -23.26 -6.15 -16.09
N GLU A 97 -22.02 -6.59 -16.21
CA GLU A 97 -21.70 -7.99 -16.43
C GLU A 97 -21.88 -8.79 -15.12
N THR A 98 -22.33 -10.02 -15.24
CA THR A 98 -22.39 -10.92 -14.09
C THR A 98 -20.99 -11.40 -13.75
N VAL A 99 -20.50 -11.01 -12.58
CA VAL A 99 -19.19 -11.37 -12.04
C VAL A 99 -19.28 -11.72 -10.57
N LEU A 100 -18.49 -12.69 -10.13
CA LEU A 100 -18.32 -12.98 -8.71
C LEU A 100 -17.33 -11.98 -8.10
N LEU A 101 -17.70 -11.42 -6.95
CA LEU A 101 -16.87 -10.49 -6.24
C LEU A 101 -15.76 -11.24 -5.50
N ASP A 102 -14.55 -10.73 -5.51
CA ASP A 102 -13.48 -11.21 -4.66
C ASP A 102 -13.48 -10.47 -3.30
N LYS A 103 -12.62 -10.94 -2.41
CA LYS A 103 -12.48 -10.36 -1.07
C LYS A 103 -12.06 -8.89 -1.13
N ILE A 104 -11.17 -8.51 -2.08
CA ILE A 104 -10.67 -7.14 -2.24
C ILE A 104 -11.83 -6.20 -2.58
N PHE A 105 -12.66 -6.59 -3.53
CA PHE A 105 -13.83 -5.81 -3.92
C PHE A 105 -14.81 -5.65 -2.75
N ILE A 106 -15.13 -6.75 -2.06
CA ILE A 106 -16.07 -6.75 -0.94
C ILE A 106 -15.57 -5.85 0.18
N GLU A 107 -14.30 -5.97 0.61
CA GLU A 107 -13.71 -5.14 1.67
C GLU A 107 -13.78 -3.65 1.33
N ASN A 108 -13.45 -3.27 0.08
CA ASN A 108 -13.51 -1.87 -0.37
C ASN A 108 -14.95 -1.35 -0.48
N PHE A 109 -15.88 -2.17 -0.96
CA PHE A 109 -17.29 -1.80 -1.03
C PHE A 109 -17.89 -1.58 0.37
N GLU A 110 -17.67 -2.51 1.29
CA GLU A 110 -18.16 -2.40 2.67
C GLU A 110 -17.57 -1.21 3.41
N ALA A 111 -16.26 -0.96 3.23
CA ALA A 111 -15.61 0.24 3.76
C ALA A 111 -16.22 1.50 3.17
N SER A 112 -16.47 1.53 1.86
CA SER A 112 -17.10 2.66 1.19
C SER A 112 -18.50 2.93 1.72
N GLN A 113 -19.32 1.90 1.86
CA GLN A 113 -20.67 2.03 2.46
C GLN A 113 -20.64 2.60 3.88
N ARG A 114 -19.65 2.17 4.68
CA ARG A 114 -19.45 2.70 6.03
C ARG A 114 -19.06 4.17 6.01
N TYR A 115 -18.11 4.56 5.17
CA TYR A 115 -17.66 5.95 5.08
C TYR A 115 -18.72 6.86 4.46
N SER A 116 -19.48 6.40 3.47
CA SER A 116 -20.62 7.16 2.93
C SER A 116 -21.65 7.50 4.03
N LYS A 117 -21.98 6.52 4.89
CA LYS A 117 -22.87 6.76 6.04
C LYS A 117 -22.27 7.71 7.07
N LEU A 118 -20.98 7.59 7.39
CA LEU A 118 -20.30 8.44 8.38
C LEU A 118 -20.17 9.90 7.93
N THR A 119 -20.17 10.13 6.62
CA THR A 119 -20.01 11.44 6.01
C THR A 119 -21.33 12.01 5.45
N ASP A 120 -22.48 11.39 5.78
CA ASP A 120 -23.77 11.79 5.24
C ASP A 120 -23.80 11.93 3.71
N GLY A 121 -23.06 11.02 3.01
CA GLY A 121 -22.97 10.98 1.55
C GLY A 121 -21.94 11.93 0.93
N TYR A 122 -21.17 12.70 1.71
CA TYR A 122 -20.07 13.50 1.15
C TYR A 122 -18.94 12.65 0.55
N PHE A 123 -18.76 11.43 1.04
CA PHE A 123 -17.99 10.40 0.37
C PHE A 123 -18.96 9.41 -0.27
N ASP A 124 -18.88 9.22 -1.59
CA ASP A 124 -19.76 8.30 -2.31
C ASP A 124 -19.05 7.68 -3.51
N VAL A 125 -18.89 6.35 -3.52
CA VAL A 125 -18.23 5.63 -4.62
C VAL A 125 -19.08 5.52 -5.88
N THR A 126 -20.35 5.93 -5.84
CA THR A 126 -21.23 5.96 -7.02
C THR A 126 -21.06 7.22 -7.86
N VAL A 127 -20.15 8.15 -7.48
CA VAL A 127 -19.86 9.40 -8.20
C VAL A 127 -19.19 9.22 -9.57
N CYS A 128 -18.83 8.01 -9.95
CA CYS A 128 -18.10 7.71 -11.20
C CYS A 128 -18.71 8.40 -12.43
N PRO A 129 -20.03 8.40 -12.70
CA PRO A 129 -20.60 9.10 -13.85
C PRO A 129 -20.37 10.60 -13.80
N LEU A 130 -20.40 11.20 -12.61
CA LEU A 130 -20.16 12.62 -12.41
C LEU A 130 -18.69 12.98 -12.63
N VAL A 131 -17.77 12.20 -12.05
CA VAL A 131 -16.32 12.35 -12.22
C VAL A 131 -15.94 12.29 -13.71
N GLN A 132 -16.52 11.35 -14.46
CA GLN A 132 -16.32 11.25 -15.91
C GLN A 132 -16.86 12.44 -16.68
N ALA A 133 -18.06 12.93 -16.34
CA ALA A 133 -18.66 14.10 -16.97
C ALA A 133 -17.81 15.38 -16.78
N TYR A 134 -17.15 15.52 -15.63
CA TYR A 134 -16.19 16.60 -15.37
C TYR A 134 -14.82 16.42 -16.04
N GLY A 135 -14.64 15.32 -16.81
CA GLY A 135 -13.44 15.05 -17.61
C GLY A 135 -12.29 14.45 -16.84
N PHE A 136 -12.54 13.89 -15.66
CA PHE A 136 -11.59 13.04 -14.94
C PHE A 136 -11.76 11.60 -15.46
N GLY A 137 -10.95 11.20 -16.43
CA GLY A 137 -11.04 9.89 -17.06
C GLY A 137 -10.59 9.93 -18.52
N ASN A 138 -11.10 9.00 -19.32
CA ASN A 138 -10.75 8.88 -20.76
C ASN A 138 -11.53 9.83 -21.68
N GLU A 139 -12.51 10.55 -21.18
CA GLU A 139 -13.40 11.39 -21.99
C GLU A 139 -12.86 12.81 -22.11
N LYS A 140 -13.18 13.48 -23.22
CA LYS A 140 -12.81 14.88 -23.41
C LYS A 140 -13.53 15.74 -22.38
N LYS A 141 -12.79 16.59 -21.70
CA LYS A 141 -13.29 17.54 -20.70
C LYS A 141 -14.35 18.42 -21.32
N GLN A 142 -15.60 18.20 -20.93
CA GLN A 142 -16.72 19.04 -21.27
C GLN A 142 -17.54 19.23 -19.99
N MET A 143 -17.41 20.42 -19.37
CA MET A 143 -18.10 20.71 -18.11
C MET A 143 -19.60 20.55 -18.32
N PRO A 144 -20.28 19.67 -17.55
CA PRO A 144 -21.73 19.52 -17.65
C PRO A 144 -22.43 20.83 -17.16
N ASP A 145 -23.52 21.19 -17.80
CA ASP A 145 -24.39 22.23 -17.29
C ASP A 145 -25.24 21.72 -16.10
N ALA A 146 -26.01 22.61 -15.49
CA ALA A 146 -26.84 22.27 -14.32
C ALA A 146 -27.85 21.15 -14.62
N GLN A 147 -28.50 21.18 -15.80
CA GLN A 147 -29.50 20.18 -16.18
C GLN A 147 -28.86 18.82 -16.43
N GLN A 148 -27.67 18.79 -17.05
CA GLN A 148 -26.88 17.58 -17.24
C GLN A 148 -26.41 17.01 -15.91
N THR A 149 -25.93 17.88 -15.00
CA THR A 149 -25.51 17.49 -13.65
C THR A 149 -26.68 16.86 -12.88
N ASP A 150 -27.86 17.50 -12.87
CA ASP A 150 -29.06 16.97 -12.22
C ASP A 150 -29.48 15.60 -12.80
N SER A 151 -29.34 15.43 -14.11
CA SER A 151 -29.64 14.17 -14.77
C SER A 151 -28.66 13.06 -14.36
N ILE A 152 -27.38 13.37 -14.18
CA ILE A 152 -26.36 12.41 -13.72
C ILE A 152 -26.57 12.06 -12.23
N MET A 153 -26.93 13.05 -11.41
CA MET A 153 -27.14 12.87 -9.98
C MET A 153 -28.24 11.87 -9.62
N GLN A 154 -29.16 11.59 -10.55
CA GLN A 154 -30.14 10.50 -10.37
C GLN A 154 -29.50 9.13 -10.18
N PHE A 155 -28.28 8.93 -10.72
CA PHE A 155 -27.52 7.69 -10.66
C PHE A 155 -26.39 7.73 -9.62
N VAL A 156 -26.33 8.76 -8.80
CA VAL A 156 -25.42 8.89 -7.65
C VAL A 156 -26.22 8.65 -6.37
N GLY A 157 -25.64 7.92 -5.43
CA GLY A 157 -26.25 7.60 -4.13
C GLY A 157 -25.82 6.20 -3.68
N PHE A 158 -25.02 6.13 -2.62
CA PHE A 158 -24.47 4.88 -2.09
C PHE A 158 -25.55 3.90 -1.62
N GLU A 159 -26.72 4.39 -1.25
CA GLU A 159 -27.89 3.59 -0.84
C GLU A 159 -28.54 2.84 -2.01
N LYS A 160 -28.27 3.25 -3.26
CA LYS A 160 -28.82 2.66 -4.49
C LYS A 160 -28.04 1.42 -4.94
N VAL A 161 -27.01 1.02 -4.19
CA VAL A 161 -26.13 -0.10 -4.53
C VAL A 161 -25.91 -1.00 -3.29
N ARG A 162 -25.99 -2.31 -3.49
CA ARG A 162 -25.79 -3.28 -2.41
C ARG A 162 -25.15 -4.57 -2.91
N ILE A 163 -24.53 -5.28 -1.99
CA ILE A 163 -24.11 -6.67 -2.25
C ILE A 163 -25.30 -7.58 -1.92
N ASN A 164 -25.64 -8.44 -2.87
CA ASN A 164 -26.58 -9.53 -2.68
C ASN A 164 -25.90 -10.88 -3.02
N GLY A 165 -25.71 -11.72 -1.99
CA GLY A 165 -24.85 -12.88 -2.10
C GLY A 165 -23.42 -12.48 -2.43
N ASN A 166 -22.91 -12.85 -3.60
CA ASN A 166 -21.58 -12.49 -4.06
C ASN A 166 -21.62 -11.68 -5.37
N LYS A 167 -22.60 -10.77 -5.50
CA LYS A 167 -22.82 -9.90 -6.67
C LYS A 167 -23.24 -8.51 -6.22
N ILE A 168 -22.98 -7.52 -7.09
CA ILE A 168 -23.54 -6.17 -6.92
C ILE A 168 -24.94 -6.12 -7.54
N GLU A 169 -25.88 -5.58 -6.77
CA GLU A 169 -27.18 -5.11 -7.25
C GLU A 169 -27.19 -3.60 -7.28
N LYS A 170 -27.73 -3.03 -8.34
CA LYS A 170 -27.90 -1.59 -8.56
C LYS A 170 -29.35 -1.30 -8.84
N ASP A 171 -29.90 -0.23 -8.26
CA ASP A 171 -31.27 0.20 -8.56
C ASP A 171 -31.42 0.69 -10.00
N PHE A 172 -30.33 1.21 -10.59
CA PHE A 172 -30.28 1.65 -11.99
C PHE A 172 -29.03 1.10 -12.67
N PRO A 173 -29.12 0.62 -13.93
CA PRO A 173 -27.96 0.07 -14.65
C PRO A 173 -26.91 1.15 -15.00
N GLN A 174 -27.28 2.45 -14.95
CA GLN A 174 -26.39 3.57 -15.20
C GLN A 174 -25.44 3.86 -14.02
N ILE A 175 -25.72 3.34 -12.82
CA ILE A 175 -24.84 3.51 -11.66
C ILE A 175 -23.50 2.87 -11.96
N ARG A 176 -22.44 3.64 -11.73
CA ARG A 176 -21.04 3.18 -11.86
C ARG A 176 -20.29 3.47 -10.57
N LEU A 177 -19.42 2.55 -10.19
CA LEU A 177 -18.59 2.66 -8.99
C LEU A 177 -17.18 3.15 -9.36
N ASP A 178 -16.60 3.94 -8.45
CA ASP A 178 -15.22 4.40 -8.49
C ASP A 178 -14.60 4.26 -7.09
N PHE A 179 -13.57 3.44 -6.96
CA PHE A 179 -12.87 3.25 -5.68
C PHE A 179 -11.57 4.05 -5.58
N ASN A 180 -11.28 4.98 -6.50
CA ASN A 180 -10.02 5.72 -6.50
C ASN A 180 -9.76 6.46 -5.18
N ALA A 181 -10.81 6.95 -4.52
CA ALA A 181 -10.68 7.65 -3.23
C ALA A 181 -10.43 6.73 -2.01
N ILE A 182 -10.37 5.41 -2.19
CA ILE A 182 -10.14 4.46 -1.08
C ILE A 182 -9.10 3.39 -1.42
N ALA A 183 -8.93 3.04 -2.69
CA ALA A 183 -8.10 1.92 -3.12
C ALA A 183 -6.61 2.11 -2.78
N GLN A 184 -6.10 3.33 -2.83
CA GLN A 184 -4.69 3.63 -2.53
C GLN A 184 -4.39 3.43 -1.04
N GLY A 185 -5.24 3.96 -0.15
CA GLY A 185 -5.13 3.72 1.30
C GLY A 185 -5.26 2.23 1.65
N TYR A 186 -6.23 1.54 1.05
CA TYR A 186 -6.36 0.09 1.17
C TYR A 186 -5.08 -0.65 0.73
N THR A 187 -4.46 -0.21 -0.36
CA THR A 187 -3.21 -0.80 -0.86
C THR A 187 -2.07 -0.60 0.13
N ALA A 188 -1.93 0.60 0.71
CA ALA A 188 -0.92 0.87 1.74
C ALA A 188 -1.10 -0.02 2.96
N ASP A 189 -2.35 -0.24 3.39
CA ASP A 189 -2.69 -1.17 4.47
C ASP A 189 -2.28 -2.62 4.12
N LYS A 190 -2.61 -3.12 2.92
CA LYS A 190 -2.28 -4.49 2.50
C LYS A 190 -0.78 -4.73 2.37
N VAL A 191 -0.03 -3.76 1.89
CA VAL A 191 1.44 -3.82 1.87
C VAL A 191 2.00 -3.83 3.29
N SER A 192 1.45 -3.02 4.21
CA SER A 192 1.83 -3.05 5.62
C SER A 192 1.52 -4.40 6.30
N GLU A 193 0.34 -4.96 6.06
CA GLU A 193 -0.04 -6.30 6.53
C GLU A 193 0.94 -7.37 6.03
N TYR A 194 1.33 -7.29 4.75
CA TYR A 194 2.32 -8.19 4.16
C TYR A 194 3.66 -8.09 4.88
N PHE A 195 4.20 -6.88 5.10
CA PHE A 195 5.44 -6.69 5.84
C PHE A 195 5.37 -7.31 7.25
N LYS A 196 4.29 -7.02 7.99
CA LYS A 196 4.06 -7.58 9.34
C LYS A 196 4.02 -9.10 9.32
N SER A 197 3.36 -9.70 8.32
CA SER A 197 3.31 -11.17 8.16
C SER A 197 4.68 -11.80 7.90
N ARG A 198 5.66 -11.00 7.48
CA ARG A 198 7.05 -11.38 7.22
C ARG A 198 8.02 -10.96 8.33
N ASN A 199 7.50 -10.52 9.49
CA ASN A 199 8.27 -9.99 10.62
C ASN A 199 9.12 -8.74 10.27
N ILE A 200 8.70 -7.97 9.26
CA ILE A 200 9.27 -6.67 8.91
C ILE A 200 8.37 -5.58 9.52
N ASN A 201 8.68 -5.17 10.74
CA ASN A 201 7.81 -4.27 11.49
C ASN A 201 8.09 -2.78 11.22
N SER A 202 9.37 -2.44 10.96
CA SER A 202 9.77 -1.05 10.70
C SER A 202 9.69 -0.75 9.20
N HIS A 203 8.60 -0.08 8.79
CA HIS A 203 8.38 0.30 7.40
C HIS A 203 7.48 1.53 7.27
N ILE A 204 7.58 2.21 6.15
CA ILE A 204 6.66 3.24 5.69
C ILE A 204 6.30 2.95 4.23
N VAL A 205 5.02 3.04 3.93
CA VAL A 205 4.43 2.79 2.61
C VAL A 205 3.71 4.06 2.17
N ASP A 206 4.10 4.60 1.04
CA ASP A 206 3.44 5.73 0.38
C ASP A 206 2.94 5.25 -0.99
N ILE A 207 1.65 5.38 -1.23
CA ILE A 207 0.98 5.06 -2.50
C ILE A 207 0.23 6.31 -2.98
N GLY A 208 0.88 7.11 -3.81
CA GLY A 208 0.25 8.32 -4.38
C GLY A 208 -0.12 9.39 -3.36
N GLY A 209 0.54 9.41 -2.20
CA GLY A 209 0.28 10.33 -1.10
C GLY A 209 -0.45 9.72 0.08
N GLU A 210 -1.07 8.53 -0.05
CA GLU A 210 -1.63 7.77 1.06
C GLU A 210 -0.51 7.03 1.79
N VAL A 211 -0.25 7.42 3.03
CA VAL A 211 0.91 6.98 3.80
C VAL A 211 0.52 6.10 4.98
N PHE A 212 1.11 4.92 5.06
CA PHE A 212 1.09 4.06 6.24
C PHE A 212 2.49 3.96 6.85
N ALA A 213 2.66 4.37 8.10
CA ALA A 213 3.92 4.25 8.84
C ALA A 213 3.76 3.28 10.02
N ALA A 214 4.58 2.23 10.03
CA ALA A 214 4.55 1.21 11.07
C ALA A 214 5.80 1.26 11.92
N ASP A 215 5.62 1.12 13.25
CA ASP A 215 6.67 1.08 14.25
C ASP A 215 7.67 2.27 14.15
N LYS A 216 8.77 2.20 14.88
CA LYS A 216 9.89 3.13 14.80
C LYS A 216 10.99 2.55 13.92
N LYS A 217 11.87 3.42 13.45
CA LYS A 217 13.13 2.99 12.82
C LYS A 217 14.01 2.24 13.81
N PRO A 218 14.96 1.40 13.34
CA PRO A 218 15.86 0.64 14.23
C PRO A 218 16.71 1.50 15.18
N ASP A 219 16.92 2.78 14.86
CA ASP A 219 17.59 3.77 15.69
C ASP A 219 16.67 4.42 16.74
N GLY A 220 15.41 4.00 16.83
CA GLY A 220 14.40 4.52 17.75
C GLY A 220 13.69 5.80 17.27
N GLN A 221 14.08 6.37 16.14
CA GLN A 221 13.44 7.57 15.60
C GLN A 221 12.06 7.24 15.00
N LYS A 222 11.15 8.19 15.07
CA LYS A 222 9.86 8.14 14.38
C LYS A 222 10.05 8.36 12.87
N TRP A 223 9.14 7.85 12.08
CA TRP A 223 8.98 8.26 10.69
C TRP A 223 8.55 9.73 10.62
N ARG A 224 8.99 10.41 9.58
CA ARG A 224 8.56 11.78 9.27
C ARG A 224 7.85 11.76 7.93
N VAL A 225 6.68 12.36 7.90
CA VAL A 225 5.89 12.56 6.69
C VAL A 225 5.80 14.06 6.47
N ALA A 226 6.02 14.51 5.25
CA ALA A 226 5.83 15.90 4.86
C ALA A 226 4.56 16.03 4.02
N ILE A 227 3.85 17.13 4.18
CA ILE A 227 2.72 17.50 3.31
C ILE A 227 3.29 18.43 2.24
N GLU A 228 3.09 18.06 0.98
CA GLU A 228 3.49 18.89 -0.16
C GLU A 228 2.58 20.11 -0.25
N GLU A 229 3.17 21.30 -0.41
CA GLU A 229 2.39 22.51 -0.64
C GLU A 229 1.78 22.47 -2.04
N PRO A 230 0.50 22.89 -2.20
CA PRO A 230 -0.10 23.01 -3.52
C PRO A 230 0.71 23.95 -4.40
N SER A 231 0.96 23.56 -5.63
CA SER A 231 1.68 24.36 -6.63
C SER A 231 0.81 24.53 -7.87
N ASP A 232 0.78 25.76 -8.41
CA ASP A 232 0.09 26.07 -9.66
C ASP A 232 0.84 25.56 -10.91
N SER A 233 2.06 25.06 -10.74
CA SER A 233 2.91 24.55 -11.82
C SER A 233 3.44 23.16 -11.50
N LEU A 234 3.31 22.23 -12.46
CA LEU A 234 3.88 20.89 -12.37
C LEU A 234 5.42 20.88 -12.35
N ASP A 235 6.05 21.96 -12.84
CA ASP A 235 7.50 22.13 -12.92
C ASP A 235 8.07 22.95 -11.76
N ALA A 236 7.25 23.45 -10.84
CA ALA A 236 7.71 24.17 -9.66
C ALA A 236 8.49 23.25 -8.72
N PRO A 237 9.53 23.78 -8.04
CA PRO A 237 10.18 23.03 -6.96
C PRO A 237 9.14 22.61 -5.92
N ARG A 238 9.19 21.34 -5.51
CA ARG A 238 8.28 20.85 -4.47
C ARG A 238 8.67 21.43 -3.13
N GLU A 239 7.78 22.18 -2.52
CA GLU A 239 7.92 22.67 -1.16
C GLU A 239 7.16 21.75 -0.20
N TYR A 240 7.72 21.49 0.98
CA TYR A 240 7.17 20.55 1.94
C TYR A 240 7.06 21.18 3.32
N ASN A 241 5.89 21.11 3.91
CA ASN A 241 5.69 21.40 5.32
C ASN A 241 5.95 20.13 6.15
N SER A 242 7.00 20.16 6.98
CA SER A 242 7.31 19.07 7.93
C SER A 242 6.64 19.35 9.28
N PHE A 243 5.89 18.40 9.79
CA PHE A 243 5.27 18.41 11.11
C PHE A 243 5.95 17.43 12.06
#